data_c3b85f1ce206e0acf63f76e47f403d3e
#
_entry.id   c3b85f1ce206e0acf63f76e47f403d3e
#
_cell.length_a   1.000
_cell.length_b   1.000
_cell.length_c   1.000
_cell.angle_alpha   90.00
_cell.angle_beta   90.00
_cell.angle_gamma   90.00
#
_symmetry.space_group_name_H-M   'P 1'
#
loop_
_entity.id
_entity.type
_entity.pdbx_description
1 polymer ?
#
loop_
_entity_poly.entity_id
_entity_poly.type
_entity_poly.pdbx_seq_one_letter_code
_entity_poly.pdbx_strand_id
1 'polypeptide(L)'
;MSSPVICISKSETIFEALMLMIQKGISHLVITEKDVPVGVISEWDWMTAQQRHPAALIHSIKSADSAESLAEIRKEMMPLIEQIFEEEGQAESLTRLITEIHDQITCRLIELGLGEMEKKGRGGTPSEFSWMGMGSEGRREQTVITDQDNALIFKDPGPERLSQTRQWFLDFAEKVVSGLEICGFPRCRGNTMAINPELCLTEEEWLKLFGGILQKPTPEALLKAGIYFDFRSLYGKHELVEKLRNKLMDLSPRSRLFLKMMSENDLDAGRPPVQQWGWKIRRLLGFGNLTVDLKQHALRPLVMGIRTLALSAGITESHSLERIRELEKRGELSANLSQALQSAYDFIMLLKIRRNFITHENENLSGNEVSLKQLNPLEQRFLEESLKVILRLQDEVYARFGGIP
;
A
#
# COMPACT_ATOMS: atom_id res chain seq x y z
N MET A 1 -9.32 32.11 2.63
CA MET A 1 -10.36 31.23 2.04
C MET A 1 -9.76 30.55 0.83
N SER A 2 -9.72 29.22 0.84
CA SER A 2 -9.23 28.45 -0.32
C SER A 2 -10.31 28.47 -1.41
N SER A 3 -9.89 28.66 -2.67
CA SER A 3 -10.74 28.56 -3.84
C SER A 3 -10.13 27.50 -4.77
N PRO A 4 -10.90 26.54 -5.30
CA PRO A 4 -12.34 26.34 -5.11
C PRO A 4 -12.72 25.81 -3.71
N VAL A 5 -13.97 26.07 -3.30
CA VAL A 5 -14.52 25.54 -2.04
C VAL A 5 -14.67 24.03 -2.15
N ILE A 6 -14.12 23.30 -1.18
CA ILE A 6 -14.22 21.83 -1.15
C ILE A 6 -15.48 21.46 -0.36
N CYS A 7 -16.32 20.65 -1.00
CA CYS A 7 -17.61 20.22 -0.45
C CYS A 7 -17.63 18.71 -0.21
N ILE A 8 -18.48 18.29 0.74
CA ILE A 8 -18.78 16.89 1.00
C ILE A 8 -20.29 16.71 1.12
N SER A 9 -20.80 15.55 0.68
CA SER A 9 -22.23 15.26 0.82
C SER A 9 -22.61 15.00 2.27
N LYS A 10 -23.80 15.41 2.68
CA LYS A 10 -24.40 15.09 4.00
C LYS A 10 -24.56 13.58 4.25
N SER A 11 -24.61 12.78 3.19
CA SER A 11 -24.70 11.31 3.26
C SER A 11 -23.38 10.62 3.52
N GLU A 12 -22.27 11.33 3.37
CA GLU A 12 -20.93 10.79 3.64
C GLU A 12 -20.68 10.68 5.14
N THR A 13 -19.78 9.79 5.51
CA THR A 13 -19.38 9.59 6.91
C THR A 13 -18.49 10.74 7.39
N ILE A 14 -18.46 10.92 8.70
CA ILE A 14 -17.50 11.85 9.33
C ILE A 14 -16.05 11.44 9.00
N PHE A 15 -15.80 10.12 8.87
CA PHE A 15 -14.51 9.59 8.44
C PHE A 15 -14.12 10.10 7.05
N GLU A 16 -15.01 10.05 6.06
CA GLU A 16 -14.74 10.57 4.70
C GLU A 16 -14.50 12.08 4.71
N ALA A 17 -15.23 12.84 5.55
CA ALA A 17 -14.98 14.26 5.74
C ALA A 17 -13.55 14.50 6.28
N LEU A 18 -13.13 13.73 7.27
CA LEU A 18 -11.80 13.80 7.83
C LEU A 18 -10.72 13.48 6.79
N MET A 19 -10.87 12.35 6.08
CA MET A 19 -9.93 11.95 5.03
C MET A 19 -9.77 13.03 3.95
N LEU A 20 -10.87 13.67 3.57
CA LEU A 20 -10.85 14.76 2.60
C LEU A 20 -10.13 16.01 3.13
N MET A 21 -10.33 16.36 4.41
CA MET A 21 -9.60 17.45 5.08
C MET A 21 -8.09 17.16 5.10
N ILE A 22 -7.70 15.95 5.48
CA ILE A 22 -6.30 15.50 5.53
C ILE A 22 -5.65 15.57 4.13
N GLN A 23 -6.27 14.92 3.14
CA GLN A 23 -5.74 14.85 1.77
C GLN A 23 -5.60 16.24 1.12
N LYS A 24 -6.53 17.16 1.41
CA LYS A 24 -6.51 18.51 0.84
C LYS A 24 -5.76 19.53 1.71
N GLY A 25 -5.33 19.13 2.91
CA GLY A 25 -4.65 20.03 3.84
C GLY A 25 -5.52 21.23 4.28
N ILE A 26 -6.83 21.01 4.45
CA ILE A 26 -7.80 22.04 4.81
C ILE A 26 -8.46 21.69 6.15
N SER A 27 -8.85 22.71 6.90
CA SER A 27 -9.48 22.59 8.21
C SER A 27 -11.00 22.80 8.21
N HIS A 28 -11.61 23.03 7.05
CA HIS A 28 -13.04 23.25 6.91
C HIS A 28 -13.58 22.62 5.63
N LEU A 29 -14.76 21.99 5.71
CA LEU A 29 -15.51 21.46 4.57
C LEU A 29 -16.92 22.01 4.57
N VAL A 30 -17.45 22.33 3.39
CA VAL A 30 -18.85 22.66 3.22
C VAL A 30 -19.66 21.38 3.04
N ILE A 31 -20.66 21.17 3.88
CA ILE A 31 -21.61 20.05 3.76
C ILE A 31 -22.69 20.44 2.77
N THR A 32 -22.94 19.57 1.78
CA THR A 32 -23.98 19.77 0.77
C THR A 32 -25.05 18.70 0.83
N GLU A 33 -26.28 19.07 0.51
CA GLU A 33 -27.40 18.17 0.24
C GLU A 33 -28.00 18.55 -1.10
N LYS A 34 -27.93 17.64 -2.10
CA LYS A 34 -28.33 17.90 -3.49
C LYS A 34 -27.68 19.16 -4.08
N ASP A 35 -26.37 19.30 -3.88
CA ASP A 35 -25.54 20.45 -4.29
C ASP A 35 -25.88 21.81 -3.63
N VAL A 36 -26.75 21.81 -2.63
CA VAL A 36 -27.05 23.01 -1.84
C VAL A 36 -26.24 22.97 -0.54
N PRO A 37 -25.47 24.02 -0.19
CA PRO A 37 -24.78 24.10 1.09
C PRO A 37 -25.77 24.05 2.25
N VAL A 38 -25.59 23.09 3.17
CA VAL A 38 -26.47 22.94 4.35
C VAL A 38 -25.73 23.15 5.68
N GLY A 39 -24.39 23.25 5.62
CA GLY A 39 -23.58 23.48 6.81
C GLY A 39 -22.09 23.53 6.47
N VAL A 40 -21.29 23.76 7.49
CA VAL A 40 -19.83 23.69 7.45
C VAL A 40 -19.41 22.80 8.60
N ILE A 41 -18.51 21.87 8.35
CA ILE A 41 -17.83 21.11 9.39
C ILE A 41 -16.39 21.58 9.45
N SER A 42 -15.89 21.85 10.63
CA SER A 42 -14.51 22.22 10.86
C SER A 42 -13.76 21.15 11.64
N GLU A 43 -12.46 21.20 11.54
CA GLU A 43 -11.53 20.45 12.37
C GLU A 43 -11.85 20.63 13.87
N TRP A 44 -12.27 21.83 14.27
CA TRP A 44 -12.66 22.17 15.65
C TRP A 44 -13.97 21.50 16.10
N ASP A 45 -14.97 21.36 15.23
CA ASP A 45 -16.24 20.70 15.56
C ASP A 45 -16.00 19.22 15.87
N TRP A 46 -15.07 18.63 15.15
CA TRP A 46 -14.60 17.27 15.43
C TRP A 46 -13.80 17.21 16.73
N MET A 47 -12.90 18.16 17.00
CA MET A 47 -12.10 18.21 18.24
C MET A 47 -12.98 18.27 19.51
N THR A 48 -14.13 18.90 19.42
CA THR A 48 -15.08 19.02 20.54
C THR A 48 -15.86 17.72 20.77
N ALA A 49 -16.01 16.89 19.73
CA ALA A 49 -16.76 15.62 19.83
C ALA A 49 -15.90 14.47 20.38
N GLN A 50 -14.57 14.51 20.25
CA GLN A 50 -13.67 13.48 20.75
C GLN A 50 -12.34 14.07 21.26
N GLN A 51 -11.88 13.65 22.43
CA GLN A 51 -10.69 14.20 23.12
C GLN A 51 -9.33 13.90 22.46
N ARG A 52 -9.26 13.13 21.35
CA ARG A 52 -8.04 12.82 20.59
C ARG A 52 -8.34 12.86 19.08
N HIS A 53 -7.58 13.63 18.31
CA HIS A 53 -7.97 14.01 16.96
C HIS A 53 -6.95 13.68 15.86
N PRO A 54 -7.31 12.97 14.74
CA PRO A 54 -6.41 12.71 13.61
C PRO A 54 -5.90 13.97 12.90
N ALA A 55 -6.72 15.03 12.79
CA ALA A 55 -6.29 16.26 12.13
C ALA A 55 -5.27 17.07 12.94
N ALA A 56 -5.33 17.00 14.28
CA ALA A 56 -4.29 17.58 15.14
C ALA A 56 -2.94 16.88 14.92
N LEU A 57 -2.96 15.54 14.71
CA LEU A 57 -1.77 14.77 14.37
C LEU A 57 -1.17 15.18 13.03
N ILE A 58 -1.99 15.41 12.01
CA ILE A 58 -1.51 15.88 10.69
C ILE A 58 -0.87 17.27 10.81
N HIS A 59 -1.46 18.16 11.61
CA HIS A 59 -0.86 19.46 11.88
C HIS A 59 0.50 19.31 12.59
N SER A 60 0.57 18.43 13.59
CA SER A 60 1.82 18.11 14.29
C SER A 60 2.88 17.53 13.36
N ILE A 61 2.51 16.61 12.43
CA ILE A 61 3.41 16.08 11.42
C ILE A 61 3.98 17.20 10.55
N LYS A 62 3.12 18.10 10.04
CA LYS A 62 3.55 19.21 9.18
C LYS A 62 4.47 20.20 9.89
N SER A 63 4.30 20.39 11.18
CA SER A 63 5.11 21.30 12.01
C SER A 63 6.35 20.65 12.62
N ALA A 64 6.48 19.32 12.55
CA ALA A 64 7.65 18.62 13.07
C ALA A 64 8.95 19.09 12.39
N ASP A 65 10.01 19.28 13.15
CA ASP A 65 11.29 19.79 12.69
C ASP A 65 12.41 18.73 12.63
N SER A 66 12.11 17.52 13.06
CA SER A 66 13.05 16.40 13.12
C SER A 66 12.37 15.03 12.93
N ALA A 67 13.17 14.01 12.62
CA ALA A 67 12.69 12.63 12.54
C ALA A 67 12.26 12.11 13.92
N GLU A 68 12.92 12.53 14.98
CA GLU A 68 12.62 12.16 16.35
C GLU A 68 11.23 12.69 16.77
N SER A 69 10.91 13.94 16.43
CA SER A 69 9.57 14.50 16.70
C SER A 69 8.48 13.77 15.91
N LEU A 70 8.74 13.37 14.67
CA LEU A 70 7.84 12.54 13.87
C LEU A 70 7.66 11.13 14.46
N ALA A 71 8.71 10.55 15.04
CA ALA A 71 8.64 9.25 15.71
C ALA A 71 7.71 9.29 16.92
N GLU A 72 7.78 10.34 17.74
CA GLU A 72 6.87 10.52 18.88
C GLU A 72 5.41 10.70 18.43
N ILE A 73 5.18 11.54 17.41
CA ILE A 73 3.84 11.71 16.83
C ILE A 73 3.28 10.38 16.33
N ARG A 74 4.11 9.55 15.66
CA ARG A 74 3.70 8.22 15.20
C ARG A 74 3.28 7.30 16.36
N LYS A 75 3.97 7.36 17.50
CA LYS A 75 3.57 6.59 18.69
C LYS A 75 2.22 7.04 19.24
N GLU A 76 1.96 8.36 19.25
CA GLU A 76 0.69 8.91 19.72
C GLU A 76 -0.51 8.52 18.84
N MET A 77 -0.26 8.15 17.58
CA MET A 77 -1.30 7.70 16.66
C MET A 77 -1.83 6.30 16.95
N MET A 78 -1.02 5.42 17.53
CA MET A 78 -1.37 4.02 17.74
C MET A 78 -2.69 3.82 18.50
N PRO A 79 -2.89 4.47 19.66
CA PRO A 79 -4.15 4.35 20.40
C PRO A 79 -5.37 4.89 19.63
N LEU A 80 -5.16 5.88 18.77
CA LEU A 80 -6.24 6.44 17.95
C LEU A 80 -6.66 5.45 16.84
N ILE A 81 -5.70 4.85 16.14
CA ILE A 81 -5.99 3.84 15.11
C ILE A 81 -6.69 2.63 15.73
N GLU A 82 -6.28 2.21 16.94
CA GLU A 82 -6.90 1.12 17.68
C GLU A 82 -8.36 1.46 18.04
N GLN A 83 -8.63 2.66 18.53
CA GLN A 83 -9.99 3.11 18.80
C GLN A 83 -10.87 3.09 17.55
N ILE A 84 -10.38 3.63 16.42
CA ILE A 84 -11.11 3.62 15.14
C ILE A 84 -11.35 2.18 14.66
N PHE A 85 -10.38 1.29 14.86
CA PHE A 85 -10.53 -0.14 14.55
C PHE A 85 -11.67 -0.78 15.33
N GLU A 86 -11.82 -0.45 16.62
CA GLU A 86 -12.92 -0.98 17.47
C GLU A 86 -14.29 -0.40 17.07
N GLU A 87 -14.34 0.86 16.62
CA GLU A 87 -15.59 1.54 16.30
C GLU A 87 -16.10 1.26 14.87
N GLU A 88 -15.25 1.28 13.86
CA GLU A 88 -15.66 1.25 12.44
C GLU A 88 -15.53 -0.12 11.78
N GLY A 89 -14.55 -0.92 12.14
CA GLY A 89 -14.43 -2.33 11.72
C GLY A 89 -14.26 -2.60 10.21
N GLN A 90 -13.97 -1.59 9.37
CA GLN A 90 -13.75 -1.72 7.93
C GLN A 90 -12.27 -1.64 7.57
N ALA A 91 -11.73 -2.68 6.93
CA ALA A 91 -10.33 -2.76 6.59
C ALA A 91 -9.89 -1.67 5.60
N GLU A 92 -10.70 -1.38 4.59
CA GLU A 92 -10.39 -0.38 3.57
C GLU A 92 -10.20 1.02 4.18
N SER A 93 -11.10 1.44 5.06
CA SER A 93 -11.03 2.72 5.76
C SER A 93 -9.78 2.83 6.64
N LEU A 94 -9.50 1.76 7.39
CA LEU A 94 -8.33 1.72 8.28
C LEU A 94 -7.01 1.74 7.54
N THR A 95 -6.84 0.94 6.48
CA THR A 95 -5.61 0.93 5.69
C THR A 95 -5.40 2.24 4.97
N ARG A 96 -6.48 2.90 4.50
CA ARG A 96 -6.41 4.25 3.90
C ARG A 96 -5.93 5.27 4.92
N LEU A 97 -6.48 5.27 6.14
CA LEU A 97 -6.06 6.17 7.21
C LEU A 97 -4.60 5.95 7.59
N ILE A 98 -4.21 4.70 7.86
CA ILE A 98 -2.84 4.35 8.21
C ILE A 98 -1.87 4.80 7.11
N THR A 99 -2.20 4.51 5.86
CA THR A 99 -1.34 4.88 4.72
C THR A 99 -1.24 6.40 4.59
N GLU A 100 -2.35 7.14 4.72
CA GLU A 100 -2.32 8.60 4.61
C GLU A 100 -1.39 9.23 5.67
N ILE A 101 -1.42 8.71 6.89
CA ILE A 101 -0.55 9.19 7.95
C ILE A 101 0.92 8.86 7.65
N HIS A 102 1.22 7.64 7.17
CA HIS A 102 2.56 7.26 6.75
C HIS A 102 3.06 8.13 5.60
N ASP A 103 2.18 8.45 4.64
CA ASP A 103 2.48 9.36 3.53
C ASP A 103 2.87 10.75 4.03
N GLN A 104 2.11 11.31 4.97
CA GLN A 104 2.40 12.64 5.54
C GLN A 104 3.73 12.65 6.28
N ILE A 105 4.06 11.60 7.04
CA ILE A 105 5.38 11.44 7.68
C ILE A 105 6.47 11.38 6.62
N THR A 106 6.30 10.58 5.58
CA THR A 106 7.26 10.46 4.48
C THR A 106 7.47 11.79 3.75
N CYS A 107 6.38 12.49 3.41
CA CYS A 107 6.44 13.81 2.78
C CYS A 107 7.20 14.81 3.66
N ARG A 108 6.95 14.82 4.98
CA ARG A 108 7.65 15.71 5.89
C ARG A 108 9.14 15.41 5.99
N LEU A 109 9.52 14.14 6.04
CA LEU A 109 10.94 13.74 6.02
C LEU A 109 11.63 14.14 4.69
N ILE A 110 10.92 14.07 3.57
CA ILE A 110 11.41 14.56 2.28
C ILE A 110 11.70 16.06 2.34
N GLU A 111 10.76 16.86 2.87
CA GLU A 111 10.94 18.32 3.03
C GLU A 111 12.14 18.65 3.95
N LEU A 112 12.25 17.96 5.08
CA LEU A 112 13.38 18.11 6.01
C LEU A 112 14.71 17.73 5.34
N GLY A 113 14.72 16.61 4.60
CA GLY A 113 15.89 16.16 3.85
C GLY A 113 16.34 17.15 2.77
N LEU A 114 15.40 17.72 2.01
CA LEU A 114 15.69 18.79 1.02
C LEU A 114 16.29 20.02 1.69
N GLY A 115 15.69 20.46 2.79
CA GLY A 115 16.21 21.60 3.56
C GLY A 115 17.62 21.36 4.13
N GLU A 116 17.94 20.12 4.54
CA GLU A 116 19.29 19.77 4.96
C GLU A 116 20.29 19.77 3.80
N MET A 117 19.89 19.30 2.61
CA MET A 117 20.76 19.34 1.43
C MET A 117 21.16 20.77 1.10
N GLU A 118 20.21 21.72 1.14
CA GLU A 118 20.49 23.15 0.92
C GLU A 118 21.42 23.72 2.00
N LYS A 119 21.15 23.48 3.28
CA LYS A 119 21.98 23.95 4.41
C LYS A 119 23.42 23.43 4.34
N LYS A 120 23.62 22.22 3.80
CA LYS A 120 24.96 21.64 3.58
C LYS A 120 25.68 22.14 2.30
N GLY A 121 25.10 23.12 1.60
CA GLY A 121 25.67 23.69 0.39
C GLY A 121 25.62 22.77 -0.83
N ARG A 122 24.76 21.72 -0.79
CA ARG A 122 24.57 20.81 -1.93
C ARG A 122 23.61 21.38 -2.99
N GLY A 123 23.06 22.59 -2.76
CA GLY A 123 22.09 23.25 -3.62
C GLY A 123 20.70 22.62 -3.59
N GLY A 124 19.78 23.21 -4.34
CA GLY A 124 18.43 22.64 -4.55
C GLY A 124 18.47 21.38 -5.41
N THR A 125 17.28 20.84 -5.71
CA THR A 125 17.13 19.60 -6.51
C THR A 125 17.76 19.79 -7.92
N PRO A 126 18.67 18.91 -8.34
CA PRO A 126 19.39 19.08 -9.61
C PRO A 126 18.53 18.77 -10.84
N SER A 127 17.38 18.12 -10.64
CA SER A 127 16.38 17.80 -11.66
C SER A 127 15.00 17.64 -11.04
N GLU A 128 13.95 17.72 -11.88
CA GLU A 128 12.59 17.34 -11.48
C GLU A 128 12.58 15.86 -11.10
N PHE A 129 11.91 15.53 -9.99
CA PHE A 129 11.85 14.16 -9.48
C PHE A 129 10.49 13.85 -8.85
N SER A 130 10.24 12.56 -8.66
CA SER A 130 9.17 12.07 -7.81
C SER A 130 9.67 10.97 -6.89
N TRP A 131 9.28 11.03 -5.62
CA TRP A 131 9.40 9.95 -4.66
C TRP A 131 8.23 9.00 -4.84
N MET A 132 8.50 7.71 -4.96
CA MET A 132 7.50 6.68 -5.19
C MET A 132 7.39 5.75 -3.99
N GLY A 133 6.17 5.50 -3.52
CA GLY A 133 5.87 4.35 -2.68
C GLY A 133 5.61 3.12 -3.55
N MET A 134 6.08 1.96 -3.10
CA MET A 134 5.98 0.69 -3.82
C MET A 134 5.30 -0.39 -2.97
N GLY A 135 4.99 -1.54 -3.56
CA GLY A 135 4.41 -2.65 -2.83
C GLY A 135 3.09 -2.29 -2.12
N SER A 136 2.98 -2.56 -0.83
CA SER A 136 1.79 -2.22 -0.03
C SER A 136 1.60 -0.71 0.11
N GLU A 137 2.68 0.07 0.15
CA GLU A 137 2.65 1.53 0.14
C GLU A 137 2.10 2.05 -1.20
N GLY A 138 2.58 1.49 -2.32
CA GLY A 138 2.08 1.78 -3.66
C GLY A 138 0.61 1.43 -3.85
N ARG A 139 0.09 0.42 -3.14
CA ARG A 139 -1.31 0.01 -3.16
C ARG A 139 -2.20 0.72 -2.14
N ARG A 140 -1.64 1.54 -1.24
CA ARG A 140 -2.36 2.12 -0.09
C ARG A 140 -2.98 1.06 0.83
N GLU A 141 -2.25 -0.02 1.05
CA GLU A 141 -2.67 -1.18 1.86
C GLU A 141 -1.71 -1.43 3.03
N GLN A 142 -1.04 -0.37 3.49
CA GLN A 142 -0.16 -0.46 4.65
C GLN A 142 -0.97 -0.76 5.90
N THR A 143 -0.36 -1.53 6.79
CA THR A 143 -0.85 -1.75 8.15
C THR A 143 0.12 -1.10 9.13
N VAL A 144 -0.20 -1.13 10.40
CA VAL A 144 0.60 -0.49 11.45
C VAL A 144 2.07 -0.93 11.47
N ILE A 145 2.30 -2.23 11.24
CA ILE A 145 3.64 -2.81 11.10
C ILE A 145 3.93 -2.98 9.62
N THR A 146 4.81 -2.14 9.09
CA THR A 146 5.24 -2.15 7.68
C THR A 146 6.71 -1.77 7.60
N ASP A 147 7.42 -2.32 6.61
CA ASP A 147 8.76 -1.91 6.21
C ASP A 147 8.70 -0.84 5.10
N GLN A 148 9.86 -0.32 4.74
CA GLN A 148 9.99 0.67 3.68
C GLN A 148 10.07 0.00 2.33
N ASP A 149 9.16 0.35 1.42
CA ASP A 149 9.23 -0.01 0.01
C ASP A 149 9.10 1.26 -0.84
N ASN A 150 10.21 1.88 -1.22
CA ASN A 150 10.21 3.15 -1.93
C ASN A 150 11.25 3.22 -3.05
N ALA A 151 11.09 4.18 -3.95
CA ALA A 151 11.99 4.40 -5.06
C ALA A 151 11.98 5.88 -5.48
N LEU A 152 12.86 6.24 -6.40
CA LEU A 152 12.95 7.59 -6.92
C LEU A 152 13.03 7.56 -8.46
N ILE A 153 12.21 8.40 -9.09
CA ILE A 153 12.28 8.69 -10.53
C ILE A 153 12.65 10.15 -10.72
N PHE A 154 13.56 10.44 -11.63
CA PHE A 154 13.94 11.80 -11.96
C PHE A 154 14.08 12.01 -13.46
N LYS A 155 13.89 13.26 -13.90
CA LYS A 155 14.05 13.66 -15.29
C LYS A 155 15.53 13.63 -15.67
N ASP A 156 15.84 13.06 -16.83
CA ASP A 156 17.22 12.98 -17.33
C ASP A 156 17.84 14.40 -17.44
N PRO A 157 18.96 14.67 -16.71
CA PRO A 157 19.65 15.93 -16.76
C PRO A 157 20.66 16.04 -17.93
N GLY A 158 20.74 15.00 -18.76
CA GLY A 158 21.75 14.82 -19.80
C GLY A 158 23.00 14.08 -19.33
N PRO A 159 23.75 13.46 -20.27
CA PRO A 159 24.82 12.50 -19.97
C PRO A 159 25.94 13.07 -19.09
N GLU A 160 26.29 14.34 -19.26
CA GLU A 160 27.38 14.99 -18.49
C GLU A 160 27.03 15.15 -17.01
N ARG A 161 25.76 15.32 -16.67
CA ARG A 161 25.28 15.55 -15.29
C ARG A 161 24.63 14.35 -14.64
N LEU A 162 24.35 13.27 -15.37
CA LEU A 162 23.58 12.12 -14.89
C LEU A 162 24.19 11.49 -13.65
N SER A 163 25.49 11.21 -13.65
CA SER A 163 26.17 10.59 -12.50
C SER A 163 26.13 11.48 -11.25
N GLN A 164 26.39 12.78 -11.39
CA GLN A 164 26.36 13.74 -10.30
C GLN A 164 24.94 13.92 -9.75
N THR A 165 23.94 14.00 -10.65
CA THR A 165 22.52 14.10 -10.27
C THR A 165 22.06 12.88 -9.50
N ARG A 166 22.41 11.66 -9.97
CA ARG A 166 22.07 10.42 -9.27
C ARG A 166 22.72 10.35 -7.90
N GLN A 167 23.98 10.71 -7.77
CA GLN A 167 24.66 10.73 -6.49
C GLN A 167 24.01 11.72 -5.53
N TRP A 168 23.58 12.87 -6.00
CA TRP A 168 22.83 13.84 -5.20
C TRP A 168 21.52 13.23 -4.66
N PHE A 169 20.75 12.55 -5.54
CA PHE A 169 19.51 11.90 -5.13
C PHE A 169 19.73 10.71 -4.18
N LEU A 170 20.81 9.95 -4.33
CA LEU A 170 21.15 8.87 -3.40
C LEU A 170 21.53 9.43 -2.01
N ASP A 171 22.33 10.51 -1.95
CA ASP A 171 22.67 11.18 -0.70
C ASP A 171 21.43 11.79 -0.02
N PHE A 172 20.49 12.31 -0.78
CA PHE A 172 19.19 12.78 -0.32
C PHE A 172 18.31 11.63 0.16
N ALA A 173 18.20 10.55 -0.61
CA ALA A 173 17.41 9.37 -0.26
C ALA A 173 17.88 8.73 1.06
N GLU A 174 19.20 8.68 1.31
CA GLU A 174 19.72 8.16 2.58
C GLU A 174 19.20 8.94 3.79
N LYS A 175 19.02 10.25 3.67
CA LYS A 175 18.44 11.06 4.75
C LYS A 175 16.98 10.71 5.03
N VAL A 176 16.18 10.56 3.95
CA VAL A 176 14.76 10.21 4.07
C VAL A 176 14.60 8.80 4.63
N VAL A 177 15.35 7.82 4.10
CA VAL A 177 15.31 6.42 4.55
C VAL A 177 15.75 6.29 6.00
N SER A 178 16.82 6.99 6.41
CA SER A 178 17.25 7.00 7.82
C SER A 178 16.24 7.69 8.73
N GLY A 179 15.60 8.77 8.27
CA GLY A 179 14.50 9.41 8.99
C GLY A 179 13.30 8.50 9.18
N LEU A 180 12.90 7.74 8.14
CA LEU A 180 11.85 6.74 8.22
C LEU A 180 12.21 5.62 9.21
N GLU A 181 13.47 5.19 9.25
CA GLU A 181 13.95 4.19 10.22
C GLU A 181 13.82 4.69 11.67
N ILE A 182 14.18 5.95 11.94
CA ILE A 182 13.97 6.61 13.23
C ILE A 182 12.48 6.65 13.58
N CYS A 183 11.62 6.93 12.60
CA CYS A 183 10.16 6.90 12.78
C CYS A 183 9.59 5.49 13.00
N GLY A 184 10.43 4.43 12.99
CA GLY A 184 10.02 3.06 13.24
C GLY A 184 9.51 2.31 12.00
N PHE A 185 9.91 2.73 10.79
CA PHE A 185 9.76 1.97 9.56
C PHE A 185 11.08 1.27 9.24
N PRO A 186 11.24 -0.03 9.51
CA PRO A 186 12.50 -0.72 9.29
C PRO A 186 12.85 -0.75 7.79
N ARG A 187 14.13 -0.76 7.49
CA ARG A 187 14.64 -0.91 6.12
C ARG A 187 14.17 -2.23 5.51
N CYS A 188 13.76 -2.18 4.24
CA CYS A 188 13.36 -3.38 3.49
C CYS A 188 14.53 -4.36 3.36
N ARG A 189 14.33 -5.62 3.78
CA ARG A 189 15.33 -6.68 3.65
C ARG A 189 15.66 -7.00 2.20
N GLY A 190 14.71 -6.76 1.29
CA GLY A 190 14.87 -6.92 -0.16
C GLY A 190 15.58 -5.75 -0.83
N ASN A 191 16.06 -4.75 -0.06
CA ASN A 191 16.71 -3.54 -0.56
C ASN A 191 15.85 -2.76 -1.59
N THR A 192 14.51 -2.79 -1.42
CA THR A 192 13.55 -2.03 -2.23
C THR A 192 13.41 -0.62 -1.65
N MET A 193 14.45 0.19 -1.80
CA MET A 193 14.48 1.54 -1.26
C MET A 193 15.20 2.49 -2.22
N ALA A 194 14.85 3.78 -2.19
CA ALA A 194 15.41 4.83 -3.04
C ALA A 194 16.94 5.02 -2.90
N ILE A 195 17.52 4.50 -1.84
CA ILE A 195 18.98 4.44 -1.63
C ILE A 195 19.67 3.39 -2.51
N ASN A 196 18.91 2.44 -3.06
CA ASN A 196 19.43 1.47 -4.01
C ASN A 196 19.61 2.15 -5.38
N PRO A 197 20.83 2.19 -5.96
CA PRO A 197 21.05 2.78 -7.29
C PRO A 197 20.18 2.18 -8.40
N GLU A 198 19.74 0.91 -8.25
CA GLU A 198 18.82 0.24 -9.18
C GLU A 198 17.37 0.78 -9.10
N LEU A 199 17.05 1.61 -8.09
CA LEU A 199 15.73 2.19 -7.87
C LEU A 199 15.76 3.73 -7.79
N CYS A 200 16.91 4.35 -8.05
CA CYS A 200 17.11 5.78 -8.21
C CYS A 200 17.43 6.07 -9.68
N LEU A 201 16.40 6.10 -10.54
CA LEU A 201 16.52 5.99 -11.99
C LEU A 201 15.84 7.14 -12.72
N THR A 202 16.30 7.41 -13.96
CA THR A 202 15.59 8.26 -14.90
C THR A 202 14.32 7.57 -15.43
N GLU A 203 13.42 8.35 -16.07
CA GLU A 203 12.21 7.80 -16.72
C GLU A 203 12.57 6.70 -17.74
N GLU A 204 13.60 6.92 -18.57
CA GLU A 204 14.03 5.95 -19.58
C GLU A 204 14.59 4.67 -18.95
N GLU A 205 15.38 4.78 -17.90
CA GLU A 205 15.93 3.62 -17.18
C GLU A 205 14.83 2.80 -16.50
N TRP A 206 13.81 3.46 -15.91
CA TRP A 206 12.62 2.78 -15.37
C TRP A 206 11.86 2.01 -16.46
N LEU A 207 11.65 2.62 -17.63
CA LEU A 207 11.00 1.95 -18.76
C LEU A 207 11.82 0.75 -19.26
N LYS A 208 13.14 0.88 -19.28
CA LYS A 208 14.04 -0.22 -19.64
C LYS A 208 14.01 -1.36 -18.62
N LEU A 209 13.96 -1.04 -17.32
CA LEU A 209 13.82 -2.02 -16.24
C LEU A 209 12.51 -2.78 -16.38
N PHE A 210 11.37 -2.08 -16.54
CA PHE A 210 10.05 -2.71 -16.68
C PHE A 210 9.96 -3.53 -17.98
N GLY A 211 10.47 -2.99 -19.09
CA GLY A 211 10.55 -3.72 -20.35
C GLY A 211 11.39 -5.00 -20.24
N GLY A 212 12.49 -4.95 -19.52
CA GLY A 212 13.34 -6.11 -19.24
C GLY A 212 12.61 -7.21 -18.44
N ILE A 213 11.88 -6.82 -17.39
CA ILE A 213 11.06 -7.73 -16.58
C ILE A 213 9.98 -8.40 -17.45
N LEU A 214 9.27 -7.62 -18.26
CA LEU A 214 8.20 -8.13 -19.13
C LEU A 214 8.69 -9.06 -20.24
N GLN A 215 9.88 -8.78 -20.80
CA GLN A 215 10.46 -9.57 -21.91
C GLN A 215 11.18 -10.83 -21.44
N LYS A 216 11.81 -10.79 -20.26
CA LYS A 216 12.57 -11.89 -19.66
C LYS A 216 12.13 -12.15 -18.23
N PRO A 217 10.96 -12.75 -18.01
CA PRO A 217 10.37 -12.97 -16.69
C PRO A 217 11.04 -14.14 -15.96
N THR A 218 12.28 -13.95 -15.51
CA THR A 218 12.97 -14.92 -14.63
C THR A 218 12.31 -14.93 -13.24
N PRO A 219 12.51 -15.97 -12.41
CA PRO A 219 11.99 -16.02 -11.04
C PRO A 219 12.33 -14.76 -10.23
N GLU A 220 13.55 -14.24 -10.38
CA GLU A 220 13.97 -12.99 -9.75
C GLU A 220 13.21 -11.78 -10.29
N ALA A 221 13.01 -11.70 -11.62
CA ALA A 221 12.24 -10.63 -12.25
C ALA A 221 10.77 -10.64 -11.80
N LEU A 222 10.17 -11.82 -11.62
CA LEU A 222 8.81 -11.98 -11.11
C LEU A 222 8.70 -11.54 -9.64
N LEU A 223 9.70 -11.83 -8.82
CA LEU A 223 9.75 -11.36 -7.44
C LEU A 223 9.81 -9.82 -7.40
N LYS A 224 10.67 -9.21 -8.24
CA LYS A 224 10.74 -7.75 -8.40
C LYS A 224 9.41 -7.16 -8.89
N ALA A 225 8.78 -7.77 -9.91
CA ALA A 225 7.47 -7.34 -10.42
C ALA A 225 6.38 -7.36 -9.33
N GLY A 226 6.44 -8.30 -8.40
CA GLY A 226 5.54 -8.40 -7.26
C GLY A 226 5.55 -7.17 -6.34
N ILE A 227 6.59 -6.34 -6.40
CA ILE A 227 6.74 -5.11 -5.62
C ILE A 227 6.71 -3.89 -6.53
N TYR A 228 7.52 -3.91 -7.60
CA TYR A 228 7.80 -2.74 -8.44
C TYR A 228 6.61 -2.30 -9.31
N PHE A 229 5.68 -3.20 -9.65
CA PHE A 229 4.53 -2.87 -10.49
C PHE A 229 3.35 -2.28 -9.72
N ASP A 230 3.42 -2.29 -8.39
CA ASP A 230 2.52 -1.55 -7.51
C ASP A 230 3.25 -0.31 -6.98
N PHE A 231 3.17 0.78 -7.70
CA PHE A 231 3.84 2.03 -7.33
C PHE A 231 2.90 3.22 -7.48
N ARG A 232 3.17 4.28 -6.77
CA ARG A 232 2.51 5.60 -6.88
C ARG A 232 3.44 6.73 -6.48
N SER A 233 3.13 7.92 -6.94
CA SER A 233 3.84 9.12 -6.49
C SER A 233 3.35 9.55 -5.11
N LEU A 234 4.30 9.86 -4.22
CA LEU A 234 4.03 10.45 -2.91
C LEU A 234 4.40 11.94 -2.89
N TYR A 235 5.53 12.30 -3.51
CA TYR A 235 6.05 13.65 -3.48
C TYR A 235 6.72 14.03 -4.80
N GLY A 236 6.65 15.32 -5.15
CA GLY A 236 7.32 15.87 -6.32
C GLY A 236 6.45 15.86 -7.58
N LYS A 237 7.04 15.55 -8.73
CA LYS A 237 6.37 15.58 -10.05
C LYS A 237 5.58 14.30 -10.31
N HIS A 238 4.29 14.32 -10.03
CA HIS A 238 3.39 13.18 -10.24
C HIS A 238 3.35 12.70 -11.69
N GLU A 239 3.47 13.61 -12.65
CA GLU A 239 3.40 13.31 -14.07
C GLU A 239 4.49 12.33 -14.56
N LEU A 240 5.65 12.30 -13.90
CA LEU A 240 6.71 11.32 -14.21
C LEU A 240 6.23 9.89 -13.91
N VAL A 241 5.55 9.72 -12.79
CA VAL A 241 5.05 8.41 -12.33
C VAL A 241 3.83 7.98 -13.14
N GLU A 242 2.94 8.91 -13.49
CA GLU A 242 1.76 8.63 -14.32
C GLU A 242 2.16 8.15 -15.73
N LYS A 243 3.13 8.83 -16.36
CA LYS A 243 3.67 8.39 -17.66
C LYS A 243 4.27 6.99 -17.59
N LEU A 244 5.05 6.71 -16.54
CA LEU A 244 5.64 5.39 -16.32
C LEU A 244 4.55 4.33 -16.16
N ARG A 245 3.49 4.62 -15.39
CA ARG A 245 2.35 3.74 -15.19
C ARG A 245 1.60 3.45 -16.48
N ASN A 246 1.27 4.49 -17.25
CA ASN A 246 0.56 4.34 -18.51
C ASN A 246 1.35 3.46 -19.49
N LYS A 247 2.68 3.64 -19.58
CA LYS A 247 3.54 2.78 -20.38
C LYS A 247 3.58 1.34 -19.93
N LEU A 248 3.62 1.09 -18.61
CA LEU A 248 3.53 -0.26 -18.08
C LEU A 248 2.20 -0.92 -18.48
N MET A 249 1.08 -0.19 -18.36
CA MET A 249 -0.25 -0.68 -18.71
C MET A 249 -0.45 -0.90 -20.22
N ASP A 250 0.27 -0.16 -21.07
CA ASP A 250 0.30 -0.40 -22.51
C ASP A 250 1.07 -1.69 -22.88
N LEU A 251 2.10 -2.04 -22.13
CA LEU A 251 3.01 -3.15 -22.41
C LEU A 251 2.57 -4.47 -21.80
N SER A 252 2.04 -4.43 -20.57
CA SER A 252 1.75 -5.63 -19.78
C SER A 252 0.70 -6.56 -20.41
N PRO A 253 -0.42 -6.08 -21.01
CA PRO A 253 -1.41 -6.98 -21.65
C PRO A 253 -0.85 -7.78 -22.82
N ARG A 254 0.21 -7.28 -23.46
CA ARG A 254 0.88 -7.90 -24.62
C ARG A 254 1.95 -8.91 -24.22
N SER A 255 2.35 -8.93 -22.96
CA SER A 255 3.45 -9.73 -22.44
C SER A 255 2.97 -11.11 -21.97
N ARG A 256 2.52 -11.96 -22.90
CA ARG A 256 1.90 -13.28 -22.62
C ARG A 256 2.78 -14.17 -21.77
N LEU A 257 4.08 -14.28 -22.09
CA LEU A 257 5.03 -15.10 -21.33
C LEU A 257 5.14 -14.61 -19.88
N PHE A 258 5.18 -13.28 -19.67
CA PHE A 258 5.21 -12.70 -18.33
C PHE A 258 3.94 -13.06 -17.54
N LEU A 259 2.75 -12.90 -18.13
CA LEU A 259 1.47 -13.22 -17.48
C LEU A 259 1.37 -14.72 -17.14
N LYS A 260 1.83 -15.60 -18.04
CA LYS A 260 1.94 -17.03 -17.79
C LYS A 260 2.82 -17.31 -16.58
N MET A 261 4.05 -16.82 -16.59
CA MET A 261 4.99 -17.07 -15.50
C MET A 261 4.56 -16.43 -14.18
N MET A 262 3.86 -15.28 -14.20
CA MET A 262 3.23 -14.72 -13.01
C MET A 262 2.17 -15.66 -12.42
N SER A 263 1.33 -16.26 -13.26
CA SER A 263 0.31 -17.22 -12.81
C SER A 263 0.91 -18.51 -12.24
N GLU A 264 1.99 -19.01 -12.83
CA GLU A 264 2.74 -20.17 -12.33
C GLU A 264 3.44 -19.85 -11.00
N ASN A 265 4.13 -18.72 -10.92
CA ASN A 265 4.79 -18.26 -9.69
C ASN A 265 3.83 -18.03 -8.52
N ASP A 266 2.57 -17.66 -8.79
CA ASP A 266 1.54 -17.53 -7.76
C ASP A 266 1.19 -18.89 -7.14
N LEU A 267 1.14 -19.96 -7.96
CA LEU A 267 0.94 -21.32 -7.48
C LEU A 267 2.14 -21.86 -6.69
N ASP A 268 3.37 -21.60 -7.18
CA ASP A 268 4.62 -22.05 -6.56
C ASP A 268 4.88 -21.32 -5.22
N ALA A 269 4.41 -20.09 -5.09
CA ALA A 269 4.51 -19.31 -3.85
C ALA A 269 3.73 -19.92 -2.66
N GLY A 270 2.88 -20.90 -2.94
CA GLY A 270 2.13 -21.68 -1.98
C GLY A 270 0.62 -21.50 -2.13
N ARG A 271 -0.05 -22.65 -2.15
CA ARG A 271 -1.52 -22.67 -2.07
C ARG A 271 -1.96 -22.46 -0.61
N PRO A 272 -3.06 -21.72 -0.38
CA PRO A 272 -3.68 -21.67 0.93
C PRO A 272 -3.85 -23.08 1.52
N PRO A 273 -3.57 -23.30 2.81
CA PRO A 273 -3.48 -24.63 3.42
C PRO A 273 -4.81 -25.39 3.57
N VAL A 274 -5.87 -24.96 2.89
CA VAL A 274 -7.25 -25.50 3.00
C VAL A 274 -7.43 -26.88 2.40
N GLN A 275 -6.63 -27.24 1.37
CA GLN A 275 -6.71 -28.55 0.70
C GLN A 275 -6.03 -29.69 1.46
N GLN A 276 -5.24 -29.40 2.46
CA GLN A 276 -4.69 -30.43 3.31
C GLN A 276 -5.82 -31.02 4.16
N TRP A 277 -6.28 -32.22 3.80
CA TRP A 277 -7.27 -33.01 4.55
C TRP A 277 -6.98 -33.06 6.06
N GLY A 278 -5.73 -32.76 6.45
CA GLY A 278 -5.30 -32.58 7.81
C GLY A 278 -5.88 -31.40 8.57
N TRP A 279 -6.45 -30.35 7.90
CA TRP A 279 -7.04 -29.20 8.61
C TRP A 279 -8.25 -29.62 9.47
N LYS A 280 -9.26 -30.30 8.89
CA LYS A 280 -10.43 -30.78 9.64
C LYS A 280 -10.07 -31.90 10.62
N ILE A 281 -9.18 -32.83 10.22
CA ILE A 281 -8.77 -33.96 11.04
C ILE A 281 -7.85 -33.49 12.20
N ARG A 282 -6.90 -32.59 11.94
CA ARG A 282 -6.06 -31.99 12.99
C ARG A 282 -6.86 -31.20 14.01
N ARG A 283 -7.90 -30.47 13.58
CA ARG A 283 -8.85 -29.79 14.46
C ARG A 283 -9.63 -30.79 15.31
N LEU A 284 -10.07 -31.92 14.75
CA LEU A 284 -10.86 -32.95 15.42
C LEU A 284 -10.02 -33.74 16.43
N LEU A 285 -8.74 -33.96 16.12
CA LEU A 285 -7.81 -34.76 16.93
C LEU A 285 -7.01 -33.95 17.94
N GLY A 286 -7.22 -32.62 18.02
CA GLY A 286 -6.54 -31.76 18.99
C GLY A 286 -5.02 -31.61 18.74
N PHE A 287 -4.52 -31.99 17.56
CA PHE A 287 -3.11 -31.91 17.23
C PHE A 287 -2.67 -30.47 16.90
N GLY A 288 -1.94 -29.88 17.83
CA GLY A 288 -1.02 -28.78 17.59
C GLY A 288 -1.63 -27.38 17.42
N ASN A 289 -0.84 -26.36 17.70
CA ASN A 289 -1.13 -24.97 17.37
C ASN A 289 -1.08 -24.80 15.84
N LEU A 290 -2.23 -24.92 15.17
CA LEU A 290 -2.32 -24.61 13.73
C LEU A 290 -2.26 -23.10 13.60
N THR A 291 -1.16 -22.60 13.04
CA THR A 291 -0.96 -21.17 12.70
C THR A 291 -1.12 -20.96 11.21
N VAL A 292 -1.69 -19.82 10.83
CA VAL A 292 -1.79 -19.36 9.44
C VAL A 292 -1.02 -18.06 9.34
N ASP A 293 -0.03 -18.02 8.44
CA ASP A 293 0.61 -16.77 8.05
C ASP A 293 -0.32 -16.04 7.06
N LEU A 294 -0.97 -14.98 7.54
CA LEU A 294 -1.94 -14.19 6.75
C LEU A 294 -1.27 -13.53 5.53
N LYS A 295 0.02 -13.12 5.65
CA LYS A 295 0.74 -12.50 4.56
C LYS A 295 1.06 -13.52 3.46
N GLN A 296 1.62 -14.67 3.84
CA GLN A 296 2.07 -15.67 2.86
C GLN A 296 0.93 -16.51 2.29
N HIS A 297 -0.02 -16.93 3.15
CA HIS A 297 -1.05 -17.89 2.75
C HIS A 297 -2.36 -17.26 2.27
N ALA A 298 -2.55 -15.94 2.48
CA ALA A 298 -3.79 -15.28 2.11
C ALA A 298 -3.56 -14.00 1.29
N LEU A 299 -2.93 -12.95 1.85
CA LEU A 299 -2.82 -11.66 1.16
C LEU A 299 -1.92 -11.75 -0.07
N ARG A 300 -0.78 -12.44 0.00
CA ARG A 300 0.12 -12.57 -1.14
C ARG A 300 -0.55 -13.21 -2.35
N PRO A 301 -1.15 -14.41 -2.26
CA PRO A 301 -1.81 -15.02 -3.41
C PRO A 301 -3.03 -14.20 -3.90
N LEU A 302 -3.81 -13.59 -3.01
CA LEU A 302 -4.90 -12.71 -3.41
C LEU A 302 -4.38 -11.51 -4.23
N VAL A 303 -3.40 -10.79 -3.69
CA VAL A 303 -2.83 -9.60 -4.36
C VAL A 303 -2.14 -9.97 -5.67
N MET A 304 -1.42 -11.10 -5.73
CA MET A 304 -0.74 -11.55 -6.95
C MET A 304 -1.74 -11.94 -8.03
N GLY A 305 -2.78 -12.72 -7.70
CA GLY A 305 -3.82 -13.10 -8.66
C GLY A 305 -4.55 -11.88 -9.23
N ILE A 306 -5.00 -10.96 -8.35
CA ILE A 306 -5.67 -9.71 -8.77
C ILE A 306 -4.74 -8.82 -9.60
N ARG A 307 -3.47 -8.69 -9.23
CA ARG A 307 -2.47 -7.94 -10.02
C ARG A 307 -2.30 -8.54 -11.42
N THR A 308 -2.18 -9.87 -11.52
CA THR A 308 -2.00 -10.55 -12.81
C THR A 308 -3.19 -10.28 -13.74
N LEU A 309 -4.42 -10.36 -13.23
CA LEU A 309 -5.63 -10.01 -13.97
C LEU A 309 -5.65 -8.52 -14.35
N ALA A 310 -5.33 -7.62 -13.42
CA ALA A 310 -5.31 -6.18 -13.67
C ALA A 310 -4.27 -5.79 -14.73
N LEU A 311 -3.06 -6.35 -14.67
CA LEU A 311 -2.02 -6.13 -15.67
C LEU A 311 -2.44 -6.65 -17.05
N SER A 312 -3.11 -7.80 -17.11
CA SER A 312 -3.62 -8.37 -18.38
C SER A 312 -4.72 -7.51 -19.01
N ALA A 313 -5.49 -6.80 -18.19
CA ALA A 313 -6.57 -5.92 -18.62
C ALA A 313 -6.15 -4.45 -18.79
N GLY A 314 -4.86 -4.11 -18.54
CA GLY A 314 -4.36 -2.73 -18.63
C GLY A 314 -5.01 -1.79 -17.61
N ILE A 315 -5.30 -2.29 -16.40
CA ILE A 315 -5.92 -1.52 -15.32
C ILE A 315 -4.84 -0.72 -14.56
N THR A 316 -5.03 0.58 -14.48
CA THR A 316 -4.06 1.53 -13.89
C THR A 316 -4.12 1.61 -12.37
N GLU A 317 -5.23 1.23 -11.76
CA GLU A 317 -5.41 1.20 -10.31
C GLU A 317 -4.37 0.30 -9.65
N SER A 318 -3.88 0.70 -8.48
CA SER A 318 -2.94 -0.11 -7.69
C SER A 318 -3.61 -0.81 -6.51
N HIS A 319 -4.63 -0.21 -5.90
CA HIS A 319 -5.34 -0.76 -4.76
C HIS A 319 -6.10 -2.05 -5.13
N SER A 320 -5.96 -3.10 -4.32
CA SER A 320 -6.53 -4.43 -4.65
C SER A 320 -8.04 -4.41 -4.78
N LEU A 321 -8.77 -3.73 -3.89
CA LEU A 321 -10.23 -3.63 -3.98
C LEU A 321 -10.69 -2.82 -5.20
N GLU A 322 -9.99 -1.74 -5.54
CA GLU A 322 -10.28 -0.95 -6.75
C GLU A 322 -10.04 -1.79 -8.02
N ARG A 323 -8.96 -2.58 -8.07
CA ARG A 323 -8.71 -3.54 -9.14
C ARG A 323 -9.81 -4.59 -9.26
N ILE A 324 -10.29 -5.17 -8.14
CA ILE A 324 -11.39 -6.13 -8.14
C ILE A 324 -12.65 -5.51 -8.73
N ARG A 325 -13.02 -4.30 -8.28
CA ARG A 325 -14.19 -3.57 -8.76
C ARG A 325 -14.09 -3.23 -10.26
N GLU A 326 -12.91 -2.82 -10.72
CA GLU A 326 -12.68 -2.48 -12.12
C GLU A 326 -12.65 -3.72 -13.02
N LEU A 327 -12.09 -4.85 -12.57
CA LEU A 327 -12.14 -6.13 -13.25
C LEU A 327 -13.60 -6.63 -13.41
N GLU A 328 -14.43 -6.48 -12.39
CA GLU A 328 -15.86 -6.80 -12.47
C GLU A 328 -16.57 -5.94 -13.51
N LYS A 329 -16.38 -4.61 -13.47
CA LYS A 329 -16.98 -3.68 -14.45
C LYS A 329 -16.63 -4.03 -15.90
N ARG A 330 -15.40 -4.54 -16.14
CA ARG A 330 -14.94 -4.97 -17.47
C ARG A 330 -15.37 -6.39 -17.83
N GLY A 331 -16.06 -7.10 -16.94
CA GLY A 331 -16.47 -8.49 -17.16
C GLY A 331 -15.34 -9.51 -17.07
N GLU A 332 -14.19 -9.11 -16.52
CA GLU A 332 -13.00 -9.94 -16.33
C GLU A 332 -13.11 -10.82 -15.07
N LEU A 333 -13.96 -10.43 -14.12
CA LEU A 333 -14.37 -11.20 -12.96
C LEU A 333 -15.89 -11.25 -12.86
N SER A 334 -16.43 -12.41 -12.47
CA SER A 334 -17.87 -12.52 -12.17
C SER A 334 -18.22 -11.74 -10.91
N ALA A 335 -19.44 -11.17 -10.85
CA ALA A 335 -19.93 -10.43 -9.68
C ALA A 335 -19.84 -11.25 -8.38
N ASN A 336 -20.17 -12.56 -8.45
CA ASN A 336 -20.08 -13.44 -7.28
C ASN A 336 -18.65 -13.62 -6.78
N LEU A 337 -17.66 -13.76 -7.68
CA LEU A 337 -16.26 -13.90 -7.27
C LEU A 337 -15.71 -12.56 -6.78
N SER A 338 -16.06 -11.46 -7.43
CA SER A 338 -15.68 -10.10 -7.02
C SER A 338 -16.14 -9.82 -5.59
N GLN A 339 -17.41 -10.04 -5.29
CA GLN A 339 -17.96 -9.83 -3.95
C GLN A 339 -17.30 -10.75 -2.91
N ALA A 340 -17.06 -12.01 -3.25
CA ALA A 340 -16.39 -12.95 -2.35
C ALA A 340 -14.93 -12.55 -2.08
N LEU A 341 -14.20 -12.06 -3.08
CA LEU A 341 -12.82 -11.57 -2.95
C LEU A 341 -12.74 -10.31 -2.10
N GLN A 342 -13.68 -9.36 -2.28
CA GLN A 342 -13.76 -8.16 -1.44
C GLN A 342 -13.98 -8.54 0.02
N SER A 343 -14.95 -9.42 0.31
CA SER A 343 -15.22 -9.89 1.68
C SER A 343 -14.02 -10.65 2.28
N ALA A 344 -13.33 -11.47 1.49
CA ALA A 344 -12.13 -12.19 1.93
C ALA A 344 -10.98 -11.22 2.24
N TYR A 345 -10.76 -10.22 1.38
CA TYR A 345 -9.75 -9.19 1.60
C TYR A 345 -10.01 -8.43 2.91
N ASP A 346 -11.23 -7.92 3.09
CA ASP A 346 -11.60 -7.15 4.28
C ASP A 346 -11.38 -7.96 5.55
N PHE A 347 -11.87 -9.20 5.59
CA PHE A 347 -11.73 -10.05 6.76
C PHE A 347 -10.26 -10.35 7.08
N ILE A 348 -9.44 -10.70 6.08
CA ILE A 348 -8.02 -11.02 6.27
C ILE A 348 -7.24 -9.79 6.70
N MET A 349 -7.52 -8.62 6.13
CA MET A 349 -6.86 -7.37 6.52
C MET A 349 -7.22 -6.95 7.93
N LEU A 350 -8.49 -7.09 8.36
CA LEU A 350 -8.90 -6.84 9.74
C LEU A 350 -8.17 -7.77 10.73
N LEU A 351 -8.06 -9.07 10.40
CA LEU A 351 -7.28 -10.01 11.21
C LEU A 351 -5.81 -9.60 11.30
N LYS A 352 -5.22 -9.14 10.19
CA LYS A 352 -3.83 -8.68 10.16
C LYS A 352 -3.64 -7.41 11.00
N ILE A 353 -4.53 -6.43 10.88
CA ILE A 353 -4.48 -5.19 11.65
C ILE A 353 -4.61 -5.52 13.15
N ARG A 354 -5.60 -6.32 13.54
CA ARG A 354 -5.77 -6.79 14.93
C ARG A 354 -4.50 -7.48 15.44
N ARG A 355 -3.87 -8.32 14.62
CA ARG A 355 -2.64 -8.99 14.98
C ARG A 355 -1.48 -8.02 15.17
N ASN A 356 -1.40 -6.98 14.34
CA ASN A 356 -0.38 -5.95 14.46
C ASN A 356 -0.47 -5.18 15.80
N PHE A 357 -1.67 -4.86 16.30
CA PHE A 357 -1.83 -4.24 17.62
C PHE A 357 -1.31 -5.15 18.73
N ILE A 358 -1.70 -6.42 18.76
CA ILE A 358 -1.23 -7.40 19.75
C ILE A 358 0.30 -7.57 19.68
N THR A 359 0.88 -7.52 18.49
CA THR A 359 2.33 -7.72 18.29
C THR A 359 3.12 -6.47 18.66
N HIS A 360 2.55 -5.29 18.46
CA HIS A 360 3.18 -4.03 18.86
C HIS A 360 3.41 -3.97 20.38
N GLU A 361 2.54 -4.61 21.17
CA GLU A 361 2.71 -4.76 22.60
C GLU A 361 3.73 -5.85 23.01
N ASN A 362 4.02 -6.81 22.08
CA ASN A 362 4.89 -7.98 22.33
C ASN A 362 5.85 -8.22 21.16
N GLU A 363 7.03 -7.64 21.20
CA GLU A 363 8.06 -7.69 20.14
C GLU A 363 8.50 -9.10 19.70
N ASN A 364 8.21 -10.13 20.52
CA ASN A 364 8.58 -11.53 20.24
C ASN A 364 7.58 -12.28 19.33
N LEU A 365 6.49 -11.65 18.90
CA LEU A 365 5.45 -12.28 18.09
C LEU A 365 5.55 -11.86 16.62
N SER A 366 5.29 -12.80 15.69
CA SER A 366 5.15 -12.47 14.26
C SER A 366 3.84 -11.70 14.04
N GLY A 367 3.92 -10.51 13.43
CA GLY A 367 2.76 -9.69 13.08
C GLY A 367 1.85 -10.29 12.00
N ASN A 368 2.23 -11.41 11.39
CA ASN A 368 1.48 -12.06 10.30
C ASN A 368 0.85 -13.39 10.70
N GLU A 369 1.30 -14.03 11.77
CA GLU A 369 0.83 -15.35 12.17
C GLU A 369 -0.39 -15.28 13.10
N VAL A 370 -1.44 -16.01 12.76
CA VAL A 370 -2.64 -16.16 13.58
C VAL A 370 -2.83 -17.64 13.95
N SER A 371 -2.90 -17.93 15.26
CA SER A 371 -3.28 -19.25 15.73
C SER A 371 -4.79 -19.42 15.65
N LEU A 372 -5.25 -20.55 15.12
CA LEU A 372 -6.70 -20.84 15.07
C LEU A 372 -7.35 -20.89 16.45
N LYS A 373 -6.60 -21.17 17.51
CA LYS A 373 -7.12 -21.15 18.89
C LYS A 373 -7.48 -19.74 19.36
N GLN A 374 -6.90 -18.71 18.76
CA GLN A 374 -7.18 -17.30 19.08
C GLN A 374 -8.42 -16.77 18.37
N LEU A 375 -8.95 -17.53 17.40
CA LEU A 375 -10.14 -17.19 16.64
C LEU A 375 -11.36 -17.90 17.24
N ASN A 376 -12.48 -17.19 17.33
CA ASN A 376 -13.75 -17.81 17.66
C ASN A 376 -14.25 -18.72 16.51
N PRO A 377 -15.23 -19.62 16.73
CA PRO A 377 -15.68 -20.57 15.72
C PRO A 377 -16.17 -19.92 14.41
N LEU A 378 -16.75 -18.73 14.49
CA LEU A 378 -17.24 -18.00 13.32
C LEU A 378 -16.07 -17.43 12.51
N GLU A 379 -15.10 -16.81 13.18
CA GLU A 379 -13.88 -16.29 12.54
C GLU A 379 -13.06 -17.41 11.88
N GLN A 380 -12.96 -18.58 12.52
CA GLN A 380 -12.31 -19.75 11.91
C GLN A 380 -13.00 -20.17 10.61
N ARG A 381 -14.34 -20.13 10.58
CA ARG A 381 -15.11 -20.44 9.38
C ARG A 381 -14.92 -19.38 8.29
N PHE A 382 -14.95 -18.10 8.64
CA PHE A 382 -14.69 -17.02 7.69
C PHE A 382 -13.28 -17.10 7.10
N LEU A 383 -12.26 -17.41 7.92
CA LEU A 383 -10.90 -17.61 7.43
C LEU A 383 -10.84 -18.78 6.44
N GLU A 384 -11.46 -19.93 6.76
CA GLU A 384 -11.52 -21.08 5.88
C GLU A 384 -12.19 -20.74 4.53
N GLU A 385 -13.33 -20.06 4.54
CA GLU A 385 -14.04 -19.66 3.31
C GLU A 385 -13.21 -18.62 2.52
N SER A 386 -12.60 -17.65 3.18
CA SER A 386 -11.71 -16.68 2.52
C SER A 386 -10.55 -17.36 1.81
N LEU A 387 -9.91 -18.34 2.44
CA LEU A 387 -8.83 -19.10 1.83
C LEU A 387 -9.30 -19.95 0.63
N LYS A 388 -10.54 -20.48 0.66
CA LYS A 388 -11.16 -21.19 -0.50
C LYS A 388 -11.41 -20.25 -1.68
N VAL A 389 -11.87 -19.03 -1.38
CA VAL A 389 -12.07 -17.99 -2.43
C VAL A 389 -10.75 -17.63 -3.09
N ILE A 390 -9.67 -17.50 -2.31
CA ILE A 390 -8.33 -17.23 -2.83
C ILE A 390 -7.81 -18.38 -3.70
N LEU A 391 -8.03 -19.63 -3.29
CA LEU A 391 -7.70 -20.80 -4.11
C LEU A 391 -8.45 -20.77 -5.45
N ARG A 392 -9.73 -20.44 -5.43
CA ARG A 392 -10.53 -20.30 -6.66
C ARG A 392 -9.97 -19.22 -7.57
N LEU A 393 -9.52 -18.07 -7.01
CA LEU A 393 -8.84 -17.04 -7.78
C LEU A 393 -7.57 -17.56 -8.44
N GLN A 394 -6.71 -18.27 -7.68
CA GLN A 394 -5.48 -18.86 -8.22
C GLN A 394 -5.76 -19.85 -9.36
N ASP A 395 -6.76 -20.71 -9.18
CA ASP A 395 -7.17 -21.70 -10.21
C ASP A 395 -7.69 -20.99 -11.47
N GLU A 396 -8.46 -19.88 -11.32
CA GLU A 396 -8.98 -19.08 -12.44
C GLU A 396 -7.87 -18.36 -13.20
N VAL A 397 -6.93 -17.75 -12.48
CA VAL A 397 -5.75 -17.09 -13.06
C VAL A 397 -4.87 -18.11 -13.79
N TYR A 398 -4.61 -19.27 -13.19
CA TYR A 398 -3.83 -20.33 -13.84
C TYR A 398 -4.52 -20.90 -15.06
N ALA A 399 -5.84 -21.17 -15.01
CA ALA A 399 -6.60 -21.63 -16.17
C ALA A 399 -6.54 -20.64 -17.33
N ARG A 400 -6.49 -19.34 -17.03
CA ARG A 400 -6.46 -18.28 -18.05
C ARG A 400 -5.09 -18.10 -18.69
N PHE A 401 -4.00 -18.22 -17.94
CA PHE A 401 -2.65 -17.88 -18.40
C PHE A 401 -1.69 -19.07 -18.42
N GLY A 402 -1.79 -20.03 -17.51
CA GLY A 402 -0.86 -21.14 -17.35
C GLY A 402 -0.87 -22.14 -18.51
N GLY A 403 -1.98 -22.28 -19.24
CA GLY A 403 -2.11 -23.15 -20.40
C GLY A 403 -1.70 -22.54 -21.74
N ILE A 404 -1.18 -21.32 -21.77
CA ILE A 404 -0.75 -20.66 -23.01
C ILE A 404 0.62 -21.19 -23.42
N PRO A 405 0.79 -21.74 -24.65
CA PRO A 405 2.06 -22.28 -25.14
C PRO A 405 3.12 -21.19 -25.36
#